data_016cff3153761a9f41568726debf7f60
#
_entry.id   016cff3153761a9f41568726debf7f60
#
_cell.length_a   1.000
_cell.length_b   1.000
_cell.length_c   1.000
_cell.angle_alpha   90.00
_cell.angle_beta   90.00
_cell.angle_gamma   90.00
#
_symmetry.space_group_name_H-M   'P 1'
#
loop_
_entity.id
_entity.type
_entity.pdbx_description
1 polymer ?
#
loop_
_entity_poly.entity_id
_entity_poly.type
_entity_poly.pdbx_seq_one_letter_code
_entity_poly.pdbx_strand_id
1 'polypeptide(L)'
;IRIIWQTDSERAKAVHLHPKDVPGVIASLDQMIPPEAWHWAGSEWLQHKAQFVEGICGVEVQTDDPNATAEQWSLAYAHAIVHKEGSPTLSFGSTEVRFVAIKDQRGPGLRAIDVITTDLPKVLDAADQQHLPRQENAVEVCGITINFIENGPHGQ
;
A
#
# COMPACT_ATOMS: atom_id res chain seq x y z
N ILE A 1 -6.61 20.95 -1.07
CA ILE A 1 -6.17 19.93 -0.09
C ILE A 1 -5.16 20.60 0.83
N ARG A 2 -5.41 20.52 2.12
CA ARG A 2 -4.53 21.08 3.16
C ARG A 2 -3.29 20.20 3.32
N ILE A 3 -2.15 20.85 3.58
CA ILE A 3 -0.89 20.19 3.91
C ILE A 3 -0.69 20.33 5.41
N ILE A 4 -0.37 19.24 6.12
CA ILE A 4 -0.11 19.25 7.56
C ILE A 4 1.38 19.24 7.90
N TRP A 5 2.21 18.81 6.96
CA TRP A 5 3.66 18.82 7.07
C TRP A 5 4.29 18.85 5.68
N GLN A 6 5.43 19.51 5.56
CA GLN A 6 6.20 19.51 4.32
C GLN A 6 7.70 19.67 4.60
N THR A 7 8.49 19.18 3.67
CA THR A 7 9.94 19.46 3.60
C THR A 7 10.33 19.74 2.15
N ASP A 8 11.30 20.64 1.99
CA ASP A 8 11.95 20.93 0.70
C ASP A 8 13.44 21.11 0.97
N SER A 9 14.23 20.15 0.54
CA SER A 9 15.68 20.13 0.72
C SER A 9 16.37 19.68 -0.57
N GLU A 10 17.69 19.77 -0.61
CA GLU A 10 18.48 19.28 -1.73
C GLU A 10 18.35 17.75 -1.94
N ARG A 11 17.93 17.03 -0.90
CA ARG A 11 17.90 15.55 -0.89
C ARG A 11 16.50 14.96 -1.00
N ALA A 12 15.47 15.73 -0.61
CA ALA A 12 14.09 15.22 -0.65
C ALA A 12 13.10 16.37 -0.61
N LYS A 13 11.96 16.19 -1.28
CA LYS A 13 10.75 17.00 -1.14
C LYS A 13 9.61 16.10 -0.72
N ALA A 14 8.83 16.52 0.26
CA ALA A 14 7.68 15.75 0.70
C ALA A 14 6.58 16.64 1.25
N VAL A 15 5.34 16.18 1.10
CA VAL A 15 4.16 16.78 1.73
C VAL A 15 3.28 15.68 2.32
N HIS A 16 2.79 15.90 3.54
CA HIS A 16 1.73 15.08 4.11
C HIS A 16 0.40 15.78 3.97
N LEU A 17 -0.58 15.08 3.43
CA LEU A 17 -1.90 15.59 3.19
C LEU A 17 -2.78 15.48 4.44
N HIS A 18 -3.69 16.43 4.60
CA HIS A 18 -4.56 16.44 5.78
C HIS A 18 -5.57 15.29 5.73
N PRO A 19 -5.70 14.44 6.77
CA PRO A 19 -6.55 13.24 6.74
C PRO A 19 -8.06 13.53 6.66
N LYS A 20 -8.51 14.77 6.86
CA LYS A 20 -9.90 15.18 6.56
C LYS A 20 -10.14 15.49 5.08
N ASP A 21 -9.07 15.70 4.31
CA ASP A 21 -9.16 15.99 2.88
C ASP A 21 -8.81 14.75 2.04
N VAL A 22 -7.96 13.86 2.58
CA VAL A 22 -7.59 12.56 2.00
C VAL A 22 -7.71 11.51 3.10
N PRO A 23 -8.95 11.00 3.35
CA PRO A 23 -9.23 10.15 4.50
C PRO A 23 -8.75 8.71 4.32
N GLY A 24 -8.76 7.99 5.44
CA GLY A 24 -8.40 6.57 5.53
C GLY A 24 -7.00 6.34 6.08
N VAL A 25 -6.00 7.04 5.58
CA VAL A 25 -4.60 6.98 6.04
C VAL A 25 -3.97 8.37 6.00
N ILE A 26 -2.79 8.54 6.59
CA ILE A 26 -1.95 9.73 6.33
C ILE A 26 -1.29 9.52 4.98
N ALA A 27 -1.80 10.21 3.96
CA ALA A 27 -1.26 10.15 2.61
C ALA A 27 -0.13 11.16 2.42
N SER A 28 0.90 10.79 1.66
CA SER A 28 2.01 11.67 1.33
C SER A 28 2.33 11.66 -0.17
N LEU A 29 3.02 12.71 -0.60
CA LEU A 29 3.66 12.82 -1.91
C LEU A 29 5.13 13.07 -1.65
N ASP A 30 5.97 12.12 -2.02
CA ASP A 30 7.39 12.12 -1.68
C ASP A 30 8.24 12.04 -2.95
N GLN A 31 9.27 12.89 -3.02
CA GLN A 31 10.27 12.88 -4.08
C GLN A 31 11.65 12.82 -3.47
N MET A 32 12.38 11.74 -3.73
CA MET A 32 13.80 11.65 -3.39
C MET A 32 14.68 12.26 -4.49
N ILE A 33 15.83 12.81 -4.11
CA ILE A 33 16.80 13.41 -5.02
C ILE A 33 18.20 12.83 -4.70
N PRO A 34 18.76 11.99 -5.59
CA PRO A 34 18.12 11.38 -6.76
C PRO A 34 17.01 10.38 -6.38
N PRO A 35 16.12 9.96 -7.32
CA PRO A 35 14.92 9.16 -7.00
C PRO A 35 15.20 7.83 -6.29
N GLU A 36 16.34 7.21 -6.56
CA GLU A 36 16.77 5.94 -5.97
C GLU A 36 17.38 6.06 -4.56
N ALA A 37 17.63 7.29 -4.09
CA ALA A 37 18.29 7.52 -2.80
C ALA A 37 17.29 7.68 -1.65
N TRP A 38 16.74 6.59 -1.15
CA TRP A 38 15.80 6.58 -0.02
C TRP A 38 16.50 6.87 1.32
N HIS A 39 16.91 8.11 1.54
CA HIS A 39 17.63 8.53 2.75
C HIS A 39 16.90 8.19 4.06
N TRP A 40 15.58 8.22 4.03
CA TRP A 40 14.75 7.95 5.22
C TRP A 40 14.74 6.48 5.62
N ALA A 41 15.09 5.59 4.71
CA ALA A 41 15.23 4.17 5.00
C ALA A 41 16.61 3.79 5.58
N GLY A 42 17.52 4.76 5.73
CA GLY A 42 18.89 4.55 6.20
C GLY A 42 19.88 4.21 5.07
N SER A 43 21.18 4.22 5.39
CA SER A 43 22.25 3.99 4.39
C SER A 43 22.27 2.56 3.85
N GLU A 44 21.79 1.61 4.63
CA GLU A 44 21.91 0.16 4.37
C GLU A 44 20.65 -0.43 3.72
N TRP A 45 19.63 0.37 3.39
CA TRP A 45 18.33 -0.13 2.93
C TRP A 45 18.41 -1.05 1.70
N LEU A 46 19.36 -0.82 0.79
CA LEU A 46 19.57 -1.66 -0.39
C LEU A 46 20.06 -3.07 -0.04
N GLN A 47 20.62 -3.26 1.16
CA GLN A 47 21.10 -4.57 1.64
C GLN A 47 19.96 -5.39 2.28
N HIS A 48 18.89 -4.72 2.70
CA HIS A 48 17.73 -5.34 3.34
C HIS A 48 16.65 -5.67 2.29
N LYS A 49 16.93 -6.67 1.46
CA LYS A 49 15.97 -7.16 0.47
C LYS A 49 15.23 -8.37 1.01
N ALA A 50 13.91 -8.39 0.82
CA ALA A 50 13.12 -9.58 1.05
C ALA A 50 13.56 -10.68 0.07
N GLN A 51 13.59 -11.94 0.57
CA GLN A 51 14.09 -13.06 -0.24
C GLN A 51 13.04 -13.55 -1.24
N PHE A 52 11.77 -13.52 -0.86
CA PHE A 52 10.66 -14.11 -1.64
C PHE A 52 9.56 -13.11 -1.98
N VAL A 53 9.80 -11.81 -1.76
CA VAL A 53 8.87 -10.72 -2.09
C VAL A 53 9.57 -9.75 -3.03
N GLU A 54 8.94 -9.46 -4.17
CA GLU A 54 9.49 -8.55 -5.17
C GLU A 54 9.02 -7.10 -4.99
N GLY A 55 7.80 -6.90 -4.53
CA GLY A 55 7.26 -5.57 -4.35
C GLY A 55 5.81 -5.54 -3.89
N ILE A 56 5.32 -4.34 -3.61
CA ILE A 56 3.93 -4.06 -3.31
C ILE A 56 3.21 -3.77 -4.62
N CYS A 57 2.11 -4.46 -4.89
CA CYS A 57 1.28 -4.25 -6.08
C CYS A 57 -0.12 -3.72 -5.75
N GLY A 58 -0.50 -3.65 -4.48
CA GLY A 58 -1.78 -3.08 -4.09
C GLY A 58 -1.88 -2.80 -2.61
N VAL A 59 -2.84 -1.95 -2.27
CA VAL A 59 -3.25 -1.71 -0.89
C VAL A 59 -4.78 -1.61 -0.83
N GLU A 60 -5.34 -2.00 0.30
CA GLU A 60 -6.77 -1.88 0.58
C GLU A 60 -6.99 -0.93 1.75
N VAL A 61 -7.71 0.15 1.50
CA VAL A 61 -8.10 1.14 2.50
C VAL A 61 -9.57 0.92 2.84
N GLN A 62 -9.85 0.55 4.08
CA GLN A 62 -11.23 0.45 4.55
C GLN A 62 -11.74 1.80 5.06
N THR A 63 -13.00 2.11 4.77
CA THR A 63 -13.60 3.40 5.07
C THR A 63 -15.12 3.29 5.20
N ASP A 64 -15.76 4.28 5.82
CA ASP A 64 -17.22 4.33 5.99
C ASP A 64 -17.93 4.49 4.64
N ASP A 65 -17.35 5.29 3.71
CA ASP A 65 -17.84 5.49 2.35
C ASP A 65 -16.71 5.36 1.34
N PRO A 66 -16.56 4.16 0.73
CA PRO A 66 -15.51 3.90 -0.27
C PRO A 66 -15.56 4.82 -1.49
N ASN A 67 -16.76 5.15 -1.98
CA ASN A 67 -16.89 6.01 -3.16
C ASN A 67 -16.48 7.44 -2.85
N ALA A 68 -17.00 8.04 -1.77
CA ALA A 68 -16.63 9.38 -1.36
C ALA A 68 -15.13 9.49 -1.05
N THR A 69 -14.54 8.46 -0.42
CA THR A 69 -13.10 8.42 -0.16
C THR A 69 -12.30 8.36 -1.46
N ALA A 70 -12.70 7.51 -2.40
CA ALA A 70 -12.03 7.40 -3.70
C ALA A 70 -12.09 8.72 -4.49
N GLU A 71 -13.22 9.45 -4.44
CA GLU A 71 -13.35 10.77 -5.08
C GLU A 71 -12.35 11.78 -4.51
N GLN A 72 -12.19 11.82 -3.18
CA GLN A 72 -11.23 12.71 -2.53
C GLN A 72 -9.78 12.35 -2.91
N TRP A 73 -9.45 11.06 -2.96
CA TRP A 73 -8.14 10.59 -3.41
C TRP A 73 -7.90 10.88 -4.89
N SER A 74 -8.91 10.67 -5.74
CA SER A 74 -8.86 11.00 -7.17
C SER A 74 -8.52 12.47 -7.40
N LEU A 75 -9.14 13.39 -6.65
CA LEU A 75 -8.82 14.80 -6.69
C LEU A 75 -7.40 15.11 -6.19
N ALA A 76 -6.95 14.42 -5.14
CA ALA A 76 -5.64 14.65 -4.54
C ALA A 76 -4.49 14.24 -5.47
N TYR A 77 -4.65 13.09 -6.11
CA TYR A 77 -3.60 12.48 -6.92
C TYR A 77 -3.80 12.64 -8.43
N ALA A 78 -4.88 13.29 -8.87
CA ALA A 78 -5.24 13.46 -10.28
C ALA A 78 -5.33 12.13 -11.05
N HIS A 79 -5.83 11.07 -10.41
CA HIS A 79 -6.05 9.76 -11.02
C HIS A 79 -7.53 9.45 -11.16
N ALA A 80 -7.92 8.85 -12.29
CA ALA A 80 -9.30 8.43 -12.51
C ALA A 80 -9.67 7.22 -11.64
N ILE A 81 -10.92 7.22 -11.17
CA ILE A 81 -11.48 6.08 -10.46
C ILE A 81 -11.93 5.04 -11.49
N VAL A 82 -11.54 3.79 -11.29
CA VAL A 82 -12.08 2.61 -11.97
C VAL A 82 -12.73 1.69 -10.93
N HIS A 83 -13.68 0.87 -11.34
CA HIS A 83 -14.26 -0.13 -10.45
C HIS A 83 -13.70 -1.51 -10.79
N LYS A 84 -13.06 -2.14 -9.80
CA LYS A 84 -12.54 -3.51 -9.92
C LYS A 84 -13.15 -4.37 -8.83
N GLU A 85 -13.74 -5.49 -9.22
CA GLU A 85 -14.41 -6.41 -8.30
C GLU A 85 -15.44 -5.71 -7.38
N GLY A 86 -16.11 -4.69 -7.92
CA GLY A 86 -17.11 -3.91 -7.19
C GLY A 86 -16.55 -2.82 -6.26
N SER A 87 -15.24 -2.65 -6.17
CA SER A 87 -14.59 -1.63 -5.33
C SER A 87 -14.04 -0.48 -6.16
N PRO A 88 -14.26 0.78 -5.76
CA PRO A 88 -13.60 1.93 -6.38
C PRO A 88 -12.09 1.83 -6.15
N THR A 89 -11.33 2.03 -7.22
CA THR A 89 -9.88 1.76 -7.27
C THR A 89 -9.18 2.88 -8.02
N LEU A 90 -8.04 3.32 -7.52
CA LEU A 90 -7.09 4.18 -8.22
C LEU A 90 -5.85 3.36 -8.60
N SER A 91 -5.37 3.53 -9.85
CA SER A 91 -4.16 2.83 -10.31
C SER A 91 -2.99 3.81 -10.40
N PHE A 92 -1.85 3.40 -9.84
CA PHE A 92 -0.58 4.14 -9.83
C PHE A 92 0.49 3.28 -10.52
N GLY A 93 0.50 3.27 -11.84
CA GLY A 93 1.34 2.37 -12.62
C GLY A 93 0.94 0.90 -12.40
N SER A 94 1.82 0.11 -11.80
CA SER A 94 1.57 -1.29 -11.48
C SER A 94 0.94 -1.51 -10.09
N THR A 95 0.73 -0.45 -9.32
CA THR A 95 0.18 -0.52 -7.96
C THR A 95 -1.24 0.03 -7.92
N GLU A 96 -2.10 -0.57 -7.11
CA GLU A 96 -3.49 -0.17 -6.97
C GLU A 96 -3.85 0.19 -5.54
N VAL A 97 -4.70 1.20 -5.39
CA VAL A 97 -5.34 1.54 -4.11
C VAL A 97 -6.83 1.25 -4.23
N ARG A 98 -7.32 0.25 -3.51
CA ARG A 98 -8.73 -0.13 -3.47
C ARG A 98 -9.38 0.42 -2.21
N PHE A 99 -10.58 0.96 -2.35
CA PHE A 99 -11.39 1.44 -1.22
C PHE A 99 -12.52 0.49 -0.96
N VAL A 100 -12.66 0.05 0.28
CA VAL A 100 -13.66 -0.94 0.69
C VAL A 100 -14.40 -0.47 1.94
N ALA A 101 -15.61 -1.01 2.14
CA ALA A 101 -16.31 -0.80 3.40
C ALA A 101 -15.53 -1.41 4.58
N ILE A 102 -15.69 -0.84 5.77
CA ILE A 102 -15.05 -1.35 6.99
C ILE A 102 -15.44 -2.82 7.20
N LYS A 103 -14.45 -3.69 7.34
CA LYS A 103 -14.62 -5.15 7.51
C LYS A 103 -14.26 -5.64 8.90
N ASP A 104 -13.67 -4.79 9.73
CA ASP A 104 -13.23 -5.13 11.08
C ASP A 104 -13.50 -3.98 12.07
N GLN A 105 -13.16 -4.17 13.36
CA GLN A 105 -13.45 -3.22 14.42
C GLN A 105 -12.45 -2.07 14.55
N ARG A 106 -11.45 -1.98 13.68
CA ARG A 106 -10.40 -0.94 13.75
C ARG A 106 -10.86 0.42 13.20
N GLY A 107 -11.98 0.45 12.48
CA GLY A 107 -12.46 1.67 11.81
C GLY A 107 -11.72 1.95 10.50
N PRO A 108 -11.84 3.19 9.95
CA PRO A 108 -11.15 3.58 8.73
C PRO A 108 -9.63 3.45 8.85
N GLY A 109 -8.99 2.91 7.81
CA GLY A 109 -7.54 2.72 7.82
C GLY A 109 -7.02 1.75 6.77
N LEU A 110 -5.70 1.53 6.77
CA LEU A 110 -5.07 0.49 5.95
C LEU A 110 -5.53 -0.88 6.46
N ARG A 111 -6.15 -1.65 5.59
CA ARG A 111 -6.65 -2.99 5.89
C ARG A 111 -5.71 -4.08 5.39
N ALA A 112 -5.26 -3.97 4.15
CA ALA A 112 -4.43 -4.98 3.54
C ALA A 112 -3.37 -4.37 2.61
N ILE A 113 -2.30 -5.13 2.41
CA ILE A 113 -1.24 -4.85 1.44
C ILE A 113 -1.12 -6.09 0.55
N ASP A 114 -1.10 -5.91 -0.76
CA ASP A 114 -0.83 -6.96 -1.72
C ASP A 114 0.64 -6.93 -2.12
N VAL A 115 1.29 -8.07 -2.02
CA VAL A 115 2.70 -8.22 -2.36
C VAL A 115 2.89 -9.31 -3.40
N ILE A 116 3.77 -9.06 -4.36
CA ILE A 116 4.17 -10.06 -5.35
C ILE A 116 5.18 -10.98 -4.71
N THR A 117 4.93 -12.30 -4.75
CA THR A 117 5.87 -13.31 -4.27
C THR A 117 6.41 -14.17 -5.39
N THR A 118 7.69 -14.57 -5.28
CA THR A 118 8.36 -15.52 -6.16
C THR A 118 8.24 -16.96 -5.69
N ASP A 119 7.86 -17.18 -4.43
CA ASP A 119 7.77 -18.53 -3.84
C ASP A 119 6.70 -18.51 -2.72
N LEU A 120 5.46 -18.65 -3.12
CA LEU A 120 4.32 -18.62 -2.19
C LEU A 120 4.42 -19.71 -1.10
N PRO A 121 4.75 -20.99 -1.41
CA PRO A 121 4.90 -22.01 -0.39
C PRO A 121 5.89 -21.61 0.71
N LYS A 122 7.08 -21.10 0.35
CA LYS A 122 8.08 -20.70 1.34
C LYS A 122 7.65 -19.54 2.22
N VAL A 123 6.91 -18.58 1.66
CA VAL A 123 6.38 -17.47 2.45
C VAL A 123 5.33 -17.97 3.45
N LEU A 124 4.45 -18.86 3.02
CA LEU A 124 3.42 -19.44 3.90
C LEU A 124 4.03 -20.36 4.96
N ASP A 125 5.04 -21.17 4.61
CA ASP A 125 5.78 -21.97 5.57
C ASP A 125 6.48 -21.10 6.64
N ALA A 126 7.06 -19.98 6.24
CA ALA A 126 7.67 -19.02 7.16
C ALA A 126 6.63 -18.40 8.11
N ALA A 127 5.44 -18.06 7.60
CA ALA A 127 4.34 -17.58 8.43
C ALA A 127 3.87 -18.63 9.45
N ASP A 128 3.74 -19.89 9.04
CA ASP A 128 3.38 -21.00 9.92
C ASP A 128 4.44 -21.23 11.01
N GLN A 129 5.72 -21.17 10.67
CA GLN A 129 6.83 -21.27 11.63
C GLN A 129 6.82 -20.16 12.67
N GLN A 130 6.36 -18.97 12.30
CA GLN A 130 6.19 -17.81 13.19
C GLN A 130 4.82 -17.80 13.91
N HIS A 131 3.98 -18.81 13.69
CA HIS A 131 2.62 -18.90 14.22
C HIS A 131 1.73 -17.70 13.91
N LEU A 132 1.92 -17.10 12.72
CA LEU A 132 1.11 -15.98 12.28
C LEU A 132 -0.27 -16.48 11.82
N PRO A 133 -1.35 -15.79 12.16
CA PRO A 133 -2.67 -16.11 11.64
C PRO A 133 -2.69 -15.98 10.12
N ARG A 134 -3.24 -16.99 9.44
CA ARG A 134 -3.37 -16.96 7.98
C ARG A 134 -4.67 -17.59 7.48
N GLN A 135 -5.09 -17.16 6.31
CA GLN A 135 -6.19 -17.73 5.55
C GLN A 135 -5.80 -17.76 4.07
N GLU A 136 -5.76 -18.96 3.48
CA GLU A 136 -5.30 -19.14 2.09
C GLU A 136 -3.91 -18.50 1.87
N ASN A 137 -3.82 -17.54 0.95
CA ASN A 137 -2.60 -16.80 0.61
C ASN A 137 -2.44 -15.48 1.39
N ALA A 138 -3.21 -15.29 2.44
CA ALA A 138 -3.18 -14.09 3.25
C ALA A 138 -2.65 -14.39 4.66
N VAL A 139 -1.76 -13.53 5.15
CA VAL A 139 -1.17 -13.63 6.50
C VAL A 139 -1.46 -12.35 7.28
N GLU A 140 -1.87 -12.46 8.53
CA GLU A 140 -2.04 -11.30 9.38
C GLU A 140 -0.72 -10.96 10.10
N VAL A 141 -0.26 -9.73 9.90
CA VAL A 141 0.95 -9.19 10.54
C VAL A 141 0.60 -7.85 11.18
N CYS A 142 0.75 -7.75 12.50
CA CYS A 142 0.48 -6.52 13.27
C CYS A 142 -0.92 -5.92 13.00
N GLY A 143 -1.92 -6.77 12.79
CA GLY A 143 -3.30 -6.36 12.52
C GLY A 143 -3.57 -5.93 11.08
N ILE A 144 -2.63 -6.10 10.17
CA ILE A 144 -2.80 -5.84 8.72
C ILE A 144 -2.73 -7.16 7.98
N THR A 145 -3.59 -7.34 7.01
CA THR A 145 -3.55 -8.49 6.11
C THR A 145 -2.50 -8.27 5.03
N ILE A 146 -1.58 -9.20 4.86
CA ILE A 146 -0.66 -9.25 3.73
C ILE A 146 -1.15 -10.34 2.78
N ASN A 147 -1.62 -9.95 1.61
CA ASN A 147 -2.04 -10.86 0.54
C ASN A 147 -0.83 -11.19 -0.34
N PHE A 148 -0.49 -12.44 -0.48
CA PHE A 148 0.59 -12.89 -1.36
C PHE A 148 0.03 -13.28 -2.72
N ILE A 149 0.52 -12.59 -3.75
CA ILE A 149 0.14 -12.79 -5.15
C ILE A 149 1.32 -13.40 -5.88
N GLU A 150 1.13 -14.59 -6.42
CA GLU A 150 2.17 -15.23 -7.24
C GLU A 150 2.39 -14.43 -8.52
N ASN A 151 3.65 -14.26 -8.86
CA ASN A 151 4.02 -13.75 -10.17
C ASN A 151 3.53 -14.77 -11.21
N GLY A 152 2.39 -14.48 -11.85
CA GLY A 152 1.92 -15.32 -12.94
C GLY A 152 3.02 -15.44 -14.01
N PRO A 153 3.09 -16.53 -14.79
CA PRO A 153 4.06 -16.64 -15.87
C PRO A 153 3.85 -15.42 -16.77
N HIS A 154 4.90 -14.59 -16.88
CA HIS A 154 4.90 -13.42 -17.76
C HIS A 154 4.49 -13.89 -19.15
N GLY A 155 3.27 -13.50 -19.57
CA GLY A 155 2.88 -13.64 -20.96
C GLY A 155 3.90 -12.87 -21.80
N GLN A 156 4.61 -13.62 -22.61
CA GLN A 156 5.54 -13.14 -23.64
C GLN A 156 4.80 -12.27 -24.66
#